data_6573ac445dfce1e11aea253ffb5c061a
#
_entry.id   6573ac445dfce1e11aea253ffb5c061a
#
_cell.length_a   1.000
_cell.length_b   1.000
_cell.length_c   1.000
_cell.angle_alpha   90.00
_cell.angle_beta   90.00
_cell.angle_gamma   90.00
#
_symmetry.space_group_name_H-M   'P 1'
#
loop_
_entity.id
_entity.type
_entity.pdbx_description
1 polymer ?
#
loop_
_entity_poly.entity_id
_entity_poly.type
_entity_poly.pdbx_seq_one_letter_code
_entity_poly.pdbx_strand_id
1 'polypeptide(L)'
;IGALIGSEYIPTGSDDRKVIKSSGYRVQVYAGNNTRQAKNEAYSVASNIKERFPDLPVYTSFNPPRWLCRAGDFRSIEEADAMMRQLRATGAFKEVSIVKDQINIPL
;
A
#
# COMPACT_ATOMS: atom_id res chain seq x y z
N ILE A 1 3.54 18.01 22.13
CA ILE A 1 3.73 16.90 22.63
C ILE A 1 3.77 15.67 21.92
N GLY A 2 4.71 14.97 22.17
CA GLY A 2 4.89 13.76 21.53
C GLY A 2 3.79 12.77 21.74
N ALA A 3 3.00 13.01 22.67
CA ALA A 3 2.02 12.05 22.97
C ALA A 3 0.88 12.17 22.03
N LEU A 4 1.02 11.70 20.95
CA LEU A 4 0.02 11.75 19.95
C LEU A 4 -0.87 10.55 20.08
N ILE A 5 -1.77 10.58 21.02
CA ILE A 5 -2.65 9.47 21.25
C ILE A 5 -3.50 9.24 20.03
N GLY A 6 -3.51 8.04 19.56
CA GLY A 6 -4.25 7.68 18.37
C GLY A 6 -3.65 8.18 17.08
N SER A 7 -2.52 8.84 17.16
CA SER A 7 -1.83 9.28 15.96
C SER A 7 -0.35 9.07 16.14
N GLU A 8 0.35 9.03 15.05
CA GLU A 8 1.79 8.85 15.06
C GLU A 8 2.45 9.89 14.21
N TYR A 9 3.55 10.39 14.72
CA TYR A 9 4.39 11.26 13.96
C TYR A 9 5.45 10.38 13.31
N ILE A 10 5.41 10.31 12.00
CA ILE A 10 6.36 9.49 11.25
C ILE A 10 7.21 10.39 10.42
N PRO A 11 8.46 10.59 10.79
CA PRO A 11 9.36 11.38 9.96
C PRO A 11 9.69 10.56 8.72
N THR A 12 9.53 11.17 7.58
CA THR A 12 9.77 10.48 6.33
C THR A 12 10.83 11.21 5.54
N GLY A 13 12.03 11.19 6.03
CA GLY A 13 13.10 11.88 5.38
C GLY A 13 12.82 13.37 5.35
N SER A 14 12.62 13.90 4.18
CA SER A 14 12.38 15.32 4.03
C SER A 14 10.95 15.74 4.28
N ASP A 15 10.06 14.77 4.51
CA ASP A 15 8.65 15.08 4.55
C ASP A 15 8.07 15.05 5.93
N ASP A 16 8.42 15.30 6.90
CA ASP A 16 7.97 15.31 8.28
C ASP A 16 6.48 15.40 8.51
N ARG A 17 5.68 14.93 7.61
CA ARG A 17 4.23 15.01 7.79
C ARG A 17 3.74 14.07 8.87
N LYS A 18 2.81 14.55 9.65
CA LYS A 18 2.15 13.73 10.63
C LYS A 18 1.05 12.93 9.94
N VAL A 19 0.88 11.71 10.38
CA VAL A 19 -0.20 10.87 9.88
C VAL A 19 -0.93 10.25 11.05
N ILE A 20 -2.19 9.93 10.82
CA ILE A 20 -3.00 9.16 11.77
C ILE A 20 -3.16 7.79 11.16
N LYS A 21 -2.91 6.77 11.96
CA LYS A 21 -3.18 5.41 11.52
C LYS A 21 -4.61 5.05 11.84
N SER A 22 -5.29 4.51 10.87
CA SER A 22 -6.70 4.18 10.99
C SER A 22 -6.99 2.91 10.22
N SER A 23 -8.08 2.25 10.54
CA SER A 23 -8.54 1.13 9.74
C SER A 23 -9.04 1.65 8.41
N GLY A 24 -8.70 0.95 7.37
CA GLY A 24 -9.13 1.32 6.04
C GLY A 24 -8.90 0.17 5.07
N TYR A 25 -8.67 0.52 3.82
CA TYR A 25 -8.55 -0.46 2.75
C TYR A 25 -7.36 -0.17 1.87
N ARG A 26 -6.73 -1.22 1.40
CA ARG A 26 -5.67 -1.14 0.39
C ARG A 26 -5.98 -2.14 -0.70
N VAL A 27 -5.37 -1.94 -1.86
CA VAL A 27 -5.50 -2.90 -2.96
C VAL A 27 -4.23 -3.73 -2.98
N GLN A 28 -4.37 -5.03 -2.74
CA GLN A 28 -3.24 -5.94 -2.77
C GLN A 28 -3.00 -6.39 -4.19
N VAL A 29 -1.79 -6.15 -4.66
CA VAL A 29 -1.42 -6.44 -6.05
C VAL A 29 -0.37 -7.53 -6.17
N TYR A 30 0.17 -7.99 -5.06
CA TYR A 30 1.14 -9.08 -5.06
C TYR A 30 1.19 -9.77 -3.70
N ALA A 31 1.29 -11.09 -3.73
CA ALA A 31 1.57 -11.88 -2.54
C ALA A 31 2.42 -13.07 -2.99
N GLY A 32 3.57 -13.24 -2.38
CA GLY A 32 4.47 -14.31 -2.75
C GLY A 32 5.11 -14.96 -1.53
N ASN A 33 5.77 -16.10 -1.74
CA ASN A 33 6.38 -16.86 -0.66
C ASN A 33 7.61 -16.17 -0.09
N ASN A 34 8.17 -16.76 0.97
CA ASN A 34 9.38 -16.22 1.60
C ASN A 34 10.61 -16.64 0.79
N THR A 35 10.81 -15.99 -0.35
CA THR A 35 11.97 -16.21 -1.21
C THR A 35 12.50 -14.87 -1.70
N ARG A 36 13.78 -14.88 -2.10
CA ARG A 36 14.37 -13.68 -2.70
C ARG A 36 13.65 -13.28 -3.98
N GLN A 37 13.23 -14.27 -4.76
CA GLN A 37 12.49 -14.00 -5.98
C GLN A 37 11.17 -13.29 -5.68
N ALA A 38 10.45 -13.75 -4.68
CA ALA A 38 9.19 -13.11 -4.30
C ALA A 38 9.42 -11.67 -3.82
N LYS A 39 10.50 -11.45 -3.06
CA LYS A 39 10.86 -10.11 -2.63
C LYS A 39 11.10 -9.20 -3.85
N ASN A 40 11.87 -9.68 -4.80
CA ASN A 40 12.20 -8.91 -5.99
C ASN A 40 10.96 -8.63 -6.84
N GLU A 41 10.08 -9.60 -6.95
CA GLU A 41 8.82 -9.43 -7.67
C GLU A 41 7.93 -8.39 -7.00
N ALA A 42 7.86 -8.41 -5.67
CA ALA A 42 7.06 -7.43 -4.95
C ALA A 42 7.54 -6.01 -5.22
N TYR A 43 8.86 -5.80 -5.21
CA TYR A 43 9.42 -4.49 -5.51
C TYR A 43 9.25 -4.10 -6.97
N SER A 44 9.31 -5.06 -7.89
CA SER A 44 9.04 -4.80 -9.30
C SER A 44 7.61 -4.35 -9.52
N VAL A 45 6.66 -5.01 -8.87
CA VAL A 45 5.26 -4.63 -8.95
C VAL A 45 5.07 -3.22 -8.41
N ALA A 46 5.70 -2.91 -7.28
CA ALA A 46 5.62 -1.57 -6.70
C ALA A 46 6.15 -0.51 -7.66
N SER A 47 7.27 -0.77 -8.31
CA SER A 47 7.84 0.17 -9.28
C SER A 47 6.92 0.38 -10.47
N ASN A 48 6.31 -0.70 -10.95
CA ASN A 48 5.38 -0.63 -12.07
C ASN A 48 4.18 0.25 -11.72
N ILE A 49 3.65 0.10 -10.52
CA ILE A 49 2.53 0.92 -10.08
C ILE A 49 2.94 2.39 -9.99
N LYS A 50 4.10 2.67 -9.44
CA LYS A 50 4.57 4.05 -9.29
C LYS A 50 4.76 4.73 -10.63
N GLU A 51 5.18 3.99 -11.65
CA GLU A 51 5.31 4.55 -12.98
C GLU A 51 3.96 4.89 -13.59
N ARG A 52 2.96 4.05 -13.36
CA ARG A 52 1.62 4.25 -13.94
C ARG A 52 0.76 5.21 -13.13
N PHE A 53 0.93 5.22 -11.83
CA PHE A 53 0.14 6.03 -10.91
C PHE A 53 1.07 6.71 -9.91
N PRO A 54 1.77 7.77 -10.32
CA PRO A 54 2.82 8.37 -9.48
C PRO A 54 2.33 8.90 -8.14
N ASP A 55 1.07 9.25 -8.04
CA ASP A 55 0.52 9.81 -6.80
C ASP A 55 -0.03 8.74 -5.87
N LEU A 56 -0.04 7.50 -6.29
CA LEU A 56 -0.59 6.42 -5.48
C LEU A 56 0.48 5.87 -4.53
N PRO A 57 0.25 5.89 -3.22
CA PRO A 57 1.19 5.29 -2.29
C PRO A 57 1.25 3.78 -2.49
N VAL A 58 2.44 3.23 -2.45
CA VAL A 58 2.64 1.79 -2.62
C VAL A 58 3.54 1.28 -1.51
N TYR A 59 3.13 0.20 -0.89
CA TYR A 59 3.85 -0.37 0.25
C TYR A 59 4.24 -1.80 -0.04
N THR A 60 5.52 -2.10 0.08
CA THR A 60 6.04 -3.46 -0.02
C THR A 60 6.50 -3.88 1.35
N SER A 61 6.04 -5.01 1.82
CA SER A 61 6.38 -5.47 3.16
C SER A 61 6.49 -6.98 3.21
N PHE A 62 7.24 -7.44 4.20
CA PHE A 62 7.29 -8.87 4.50
C PHE A 62 6.41 -9.14 5.71
N ASN A 63 5.34 -9.86 5.47
CA ASN A 63 4.42 -10.27 6.53
C ASN A 63 4.51 -11.79 6.58
N PRO A 64 5.35 -12.35 7.43
CA PRO A 64 5.68 -13.78 7.39
C PRO A 64 4.45 -14.66 7.28
N PRO A 65 4.49 -15.65 6.42
CA PRO A 65 5.62 -16.08 5.59
C PRO A 65 5.59 -15.51 4.16
N ARG A 66 5.00 -14.34 3.95
CA ARG A 66 4.77 -13.84 2.59
C ARG A 66 5.28 -12.43 2.38
N TRP A 67 5.76 -12.18 1.16
CA TRP A 67 6.02 -10.83 0.68
C TRP A 67 4.74 -10.28 0.07
N LEU A 68 4.40 -9.06 0.43
CA LEU A 68 3.16 -8.41 -0.01
C LEU A 68 3.46 -7.06 -0.64
N CYS A 69 2.66 -6.71 -1.64
CA CYS A 69 2.65 -5.36 -2.18
C CYS A 69 1.21 -4.86 -2.17
N ARG A 70 0.98 -3.75 -1.49
CA ARG A 70 -0.35 -3.15 -1.36
C ARG A 70 -0.29 -1.69 -1.71
N ALA A 71 -1.34 -1.20 -2.35
CA ALA A 71 -1.40 0.15 -2.87
C ALA A 71 -2.55 0.94 -2.26
N GLY A 72 -2.29 2.21 -1.99
CA GLY A 72 -3.29 3.17 -1.57
C GLY A 72 -3.60 3.17 -0.08
N ASP A 73 -4.17 4.27 0.36
CA ASP A 73 -4.66 4.43 1.72
C ASP A 73 -6.11 4.89 1.60
N PHE A 74 -7.02 3.95 1.42
CA PHE A 74 -8.42 4.26 1.13
C PHE A 74 -9.28 4.17 2.38
N ARG A 75 -10.10 5.18 2.60
CA ARG A 75 -10.97 5.22 3.76
C ARG A 75 -12.23 4.39 3.59
N SER A 76 -12.64 4.18 2.34
CA SER A 76 -13.86 3.44 2.06
C SER A 76 -13.59 2.36 1.04
N ILE A 77 -14.46 1.36 1.04
CA ILE A 77 -14.35 0.26 0.09
C ILE A 77 -14.64 0.75 -1.33
N GLU A 78 -15.47 1.79 -1.46
CA GLU A 78 -15.78 2.35 -2.78
C GLU A 78 -14.54 2.98 -3.41
N GLU A 79 -13.74 3.70 -2.62
CA GLU A 79 -12.50 4.28 -3.12
C GLU A 79 -11.52 3.18 -3.54
N ALA A 80 -11.40 2.15 -2.71
CA ALA A 80 -10.52 1.03 -3.02
C ALA A 80 -10.98 0.31 -4.27
N ASP A 81 -12.29 0.13 -4.43
CA ASP A 81 -12.85 -0.53 -5.61
C ASP A 81 -12.56 0.26 -6.89
N ALA A 82 -12.68 1.57 -6.83
CA ALA A 82 -12.37 2.40 -7.99
C ALA A 82 -10.92 2.23 -8.44
N MET A 83 -9.99 2.19 -7.51
CA MET A 83 -8.59 1.96 -7.84
C MET A 83 -8.34 0.53 -8.29
N MET A 84 -9.00 -0.44 -7.66
CA MET A 84 -8.88 -1.83 -8.06
C MET A 84 -9.26 -2.02 -9.52
N ARG A 85 -10.32 -1.37 -9.97
CA ARG A 85 -10.75 -1.45 -11.36
C ARG A 85 -9.71 -0.86 -12.30
N GLN A 86 -9.10 0.25 -11.91
CA GLN A 86 -8.04 0.86 -12.72
C GLN A 86 -6.83 -0.06 -12.83
N LEU A 87 -6.44 -0.68 -11.72
CA LEU A 87 -5.30 -1.59 -11.71
C LEU A 87 -5.58 -2.83 -12.54
N ARG A 88 -6.79 -3.38 -12.44
CA ARG A 88 -7.17 -4.52 -13.27
C ARG A 88 -7.17 -4.19 -14.75
N ALA A 89 -7.58 -2.98 -15.08
CA ALA A 89 -7.65 -2.55 -16.48
C ALA A 89 -6.27 -2.49 -17.15
N THR A 90 -5.20 -2.37 -16.37
CA THR A 90 -3.86 -2.35 -16.95
C THR A 90 -3.44 -3.71 -17.48
N GLY A 91 -4.01 -4.78 -16.94
CA GLY A 91 -3.62 -6.15 -17.30
C GLY A 91 -2.23 -6.54 -16.83
N ALA A 92 -1.57 -5.69 -16.05
CA ALA A 92 -0.18 -5.92 -15.66
C ALA A 92 -0.01 -6.71 -14.37
N PHE A 93 -1.08 -6.91 -13.60
CA PHE A 93 -0.98 -7.53 -12.28
C PHE A 93 -1.77 -8.82 -12.21
N LYS A 94 -1.17 -9.85 -11.62
CA LYS A 94 -1.80 -11.16 -11.52
C LYS A 94 -2.87 -11.19 -10.45
N GLU A 95 -2.63 -10.45 -9.37
CA GLU A 95 -3.57 -10.41 -8.25
C GLU A 95 -3.96 -8.96 -8.02
N VAL A 96 -5.25 -8.69 -7.95
CA VAL A 96 -5.73 -7.36 -7.59
C VAL A 96 -6.96 -7.56 -6.73
N SER A 97 -6.83 -7.31 -5.45
CA SER A 97 -7.92 -7.52 -4.50
C SER A 97 -7.91 -6.45 -3.43
N ILE A 98 -9.08 -6.20 -2.86
CA ILE A 98 -9.21 -5.24 -1.77
C ILE A 98 -8.97 -5.97 -0.46
N VAL A 99 -8.15 -5.39 0.41
CA VAL A 99 -7.89 -5.94 1.74
C VAL A 99 -8.11 -4.86 2.78
N LYS A 100 -8.51 -5.29 3.97
CA LYS A 100 -8.54 -4.39 5.11
C LYS A 100 -7.13 -4.25 5.64
N ASP A 101 -6.76 -3.03 5.99
CA ASP A 101 -5.42 -2.77 6.48
C ASP A 101 -5.44 -1.51 7.32
N GLN A 102 -4.37 -1.28 8.04
CA GLN A 102 -4.17 -0.02 8.72
C GLN A 102 -3.60 0.95 7.71
N ILE A 103 -4.26 2.06 7.54
CA ILE A 103 -3.87 3.06 6.55
C ILE A 103 -3.31 4.31 7.21
N ASN A 104 -2.60 5.10 6.43
CA ASN A 104 -2.01 6.37 6.87
C ASN A 104 -2.83 7.51 6.32
N ILE A 105 -3.39 8.33 7.21
CA ILE A 105 -4.17 9.48 6.82
C ILE A 105 -3.37 10.73 7.15
N PRO A 106 -3.01 11.54 6.18
CA PRO A 106 -2.27 12.77 6.44
C PRO A 106 -3.11 13.74 7.26
N LEU A 107 -2.45 14.44 8.15
CA LEU A 107 -3.09 15.48 8.94
C LEU A 107 -3.15 16.81 8.19
#